data_d8180b04d873501cd6b660e7a221920d
#
_entry.id   d8180b04d873501cd6b660e7a221920d
#
_cell.length_a   1.000
_cell.length_b   1.000
_cell.length_c   1.000
_cell.angle_alpha   90.00
_cell.angle_beta   90.00
_cell.angle_gamma   90.00
#
_symmetry.space_group_name_H-M   'P 1'
#
loop_
_entity.id
_entity.type
_entity.pdbx_description
1 polymer ?
#
loop_
_entity_poly.entity_id
_entity_poly.type
_entity_poly.pdbx_seq_one_letter_code
_entity_poly.pdbx_strand_id
1 'polypeptide(L)'
;MTPTANLDETIDAFEAVQSTTYSVAWIDCLSKGAQAGRSLVMLGEHATLHDLTKPRRKRPFETKLKRKLSVPFSPPAFCMNGLTVRAFNSLYYWNGTRNAGISFVDWDSYFYPLDAILNWNRIYGRGGFAQFQCVLPLAASRAGMKELLAAISAAGAGSFLAVLKRMGPDQSRFSFPMEGYTLALDFPVNPRTLRLMDELDAITLAHGGRFYLAKDARMSAETLRKSDPRVDSFLKMRHDKDRHGTFASAQSERLKL
;
A
#
# COMPACT_ATOMS: atom_id res chain seq x y z
N MET A 1 7.95 11.62 -11.81
CA MET A 1 6.54 11.31 -11.46
C MET A 1 5.68 11.45 -12.70
N THR A 2 4.84 10.46 -13.00
CA THR A 2 3.99 10.39 -14.19
C THR A 2 2.54 10.20 -13.76
N PRO A 3 1.62 11.14 -14.06
CA PRO A 3 0.21 10.94 -13.82
C PRO A 3 -0.37 9.98 -14.86
N THR A 4 -1.33 9.13 -14.42
CA THR A 4 -2.08 8.20 -15.26
C THR A 4 -3.57 8.39 -15.04
N ALA A 5 -4.38 8.31 -16.09
CA ALA A 5 -5.79 8.64 -16.02
C ALA A 5 -6.66 7.54 -15.40
N ASN A 6 -6.20 6.29 -15.40
CA ASN A 6 -6.92 5.12 -14.89
C ASN A 6 -5.97 3.98 -14.53
N LEU A 7 -6.54 2.88 -14.00
CA LEU A 7 -5.75 1.71 -13.59
C LEU A 7 -5.02 1.04 -14.76
N ASP A 8 -5.63 0.95 -15.94
CA ASP A 8 -5.00 0.31 -17.09
C ASP A 8 -3.73 1.06 -17.49
N GLU A 9 -3.80 2.39 -17.62
CA GLU A 9 -2.62 3.22 -17.87
C GLU A 9 -1.58 3.13 -16.74
N THR A 10 -2.02 2.98 -15.49
CA THR A 10 -1.12 2.80 -14.35
C THR A 10 -0.32 1.51 -14.47
N ILE A 11 -0.98 0.40 -14.77
CA ILE A 11 -0.33 -0.90 -14.96
C ILE A 11 0.60 -0.83 -16.19
N ASP A 12 0.14 -0.26 -17.30
CA ASP A 12 0.94 -0.12 -18.52
C ASP A 12 2.21 0.73 -18.25
N ALA A 13 2.10 1.78 -17.44
CA ALA A 13 3.25 2.60 -17.03
C ALA A 13 4.27 1.83 -16.19
N PHE A 14 3.84 0.91 -15.33
CA PHE A 14 4.75 0.03 -14.58
C PHE A 14 5.42 -0.99 -15.51
N GLU A 15 4.66 -1.65 -16.40
CA GLU A 15 5.20 -2.67 -17.30
C GLU A 15 6.17 -2.10 -18.34
N ALA A 16 5.99 -0.83 -18.75
CA ALA A 16 6.87 -0.17 -19.70
C ALA A 16 8.29 0.10 -19.15
N VAL A 17 8.47 0.09 -17.81
CA VAL A 17 9.74 0.52 -17.17
C VAL A 17 10.23 -0.47 -16.09
N GLN A 18 10.22 -1.75 -16.42
CA GLN A 18 10.63 -2.82 -15.50
C GLN A 18 12.10 -2.74 -15.04
N SER A 19 12.95 -2.01 -15.76
CA SER A 19 14.36 -1.83 -15.39
C SER A 19 14.61 -0.77 -14.31
N THR A 20 13.58 -0.03 -13.90
CA THR A 20 13.70 1.01 -12.87
C THR A 20 13.93 0.39 -11.50
N THR A 21 14.92 0.89 -10.75
CA THR A 21 15.30 0.36 -9.44
C THR A 21 14.14 0.42 -8.43
N TYR A 22 13.39 1.52 -8.43
CA TYR A 22 12.26 1.74 -7.51
C TYR A 22 11.02 2.20 -8.25
N SER A 23 9.89 1.58 -7.95
CA SER A 23 8.61 2.00 -8.51
C SER A 23 7.50 1.90 -7.46
N VAL A 24 6.64 2.93 -7.42
CA VAL A 24 5.47 2.99 -6.54
C VAL A 24 4.45 3.94 -7.17
N ALA A 25 3.16 3.69 -6.96
CA ALA A 25 2.13 4.63 -7.31
C ALA A 25 1.26 4.98 -6.10
N TRP A 26 0.95 6.25 -5.94
CA TRP A 26 -0.24 6.65 -5.22
C TRP A 26 -1.44 6.46 -6.14
N ILE A 27 -2.53 5.85 -5.66
CA ILE A 27 -3.72 5.54 -6.43
C ILE A 27 -4.97 6.14 -5.79
N ASP A 28 -5.82 6.78 -6.59
CA ASP A 28 -7.12 7.27 -6.13
C ASP A 28 -8.12 6.11 -6.10
N CYS A 29 -8.29 5.51 -4.93
CA CYS A 29 -9.18 4.37 -4.72
C CYS A 29 -10.68 4.73 -4.72
N LEU A 30 -11.05 6.02 -4.82
CA LEU A 30 -12.44 6.47 -4.88
C LEU A 30 -12.86 7.03 -6.24
N SER A 31 -11.95 7.16 -7.19
CA SER A 31 -12.28 7.56 -8.55
C SER A 31 -13.14 6.50 -9.25
N LYS A 32 -14.01 6.92 -10.18
CA LYS A 32 -15.01 6.07 -10.83
C LYS A 32 -15.00 6.24 -12.36
N GLY A 33 -15.67 5.30 -13.03
CA GLY A 33 -15.84 5.33 -14.49
C GLY A 33 -14.50 5.33 -15.22
N ALA A 34 -14.34 6.17 -16.22
CA ALA A 34 -13.14 6.27 -17.03
C ALA A 34 -11.87 6.67 -16.25
N GLN A 35 -12.03 7.22 -15.03
CA GLN A 35 -10.91 7.61 -14.16
C GLN A 35 -10.66 6.61 -13.00
N ALA A 36 -11.33 5.46 -12.99
CA ALA A 36 -11.17 4.48 -11.93
C ALA A 36 -9.69 4.05 -11.80
N GLY A 37 -9.12 4.27 -10.61
CA GLY A 37 -7.72 3.95 -10.35
C GLY A 37 -6.69 4.89 -10.97
N ARG A 38 -7.07 6.17 -11.28
CA ARG A 38 -6.09 7.20 -11.68
C ARG A 38 -4.99 7.31 -10.63
N SER A 39 -3.76 7.52 -11.06
CA SER A 39 -2.60 7.38 -10.19
C SER A 39 -1.51 8.41 -10.47
N LEU A 40 -0.60 8.53 -9.53
CA LEU A 40 0.68 9.20 -9.69
C LEU A 40 1.78 8.14 -9.57
N VAL A 41 2.34 7.73 -10.70
CA VAL A 41 3.42 6.73 -10.74
C VAL A 41 4.75 7.44 -10.52
N MET A 42 5.48 6.99 -9.50
CA MET A 42 6.79 7.51 -9.12
C MET A 42 7.84 6.43 -9.38
N LEU A 43 8.70 6.68 -10.35
CA LEU A 43 9.85 5.87 -10.68
C LEU A 43 11.07 6.52 -10.05
N GLY A 44 11.92 5.76 -9.41
CA GLY A 44 13.08 6.28 -8.70
C GLY A 44 14.38 5.58 -9.09
N GLU A 45 15.41 6.40 -9.32
CA GLU A 45 16.78 5.97 -9.52
C GLU A 45 17.74 6.73 -8.61
N HIS A 46 18.83 6.11 -8.24
CA HIS A 46 19.89 6.81 -7.53
C HIS A 46 20.57 7.82 -8.46
N ALA A 47 20.61 9.07 -8.03
CA ALA A 47 21.32 10.11 -8.75
C ALA A 47 22.84 9.86 -8.77
N THR A 48 23.48 10.04 -9.92
CA THR A 48 24.92 10.06 -10.01
C THR A 48 25.48 11.42 -9.58
N LEU A 49 26.80 11.52 -9.32
CA LEU A 49 27.41 12.80 -8.98
C LEU A 49 27.24 13.85 -10.11
N HIS A 50 27.12 13.41 -11.36
CA HIS A 50 26.93 14.31 -12.51
C HIS A 50 25.54 14.96 -12.51
N ASP A 51 24.54 14.25 -12.01
CA ASP A 51 23.15 14.73 -11.94
C ASP A 51 22.95 15.80 -10.85
N LEU A 52 23.87 15.84 -9.87
CA LEU A 52 23.75 16.75 -8.72
C LEU A 52 24.24 18.14 -9.04
N THR A 53 23.60 19.16 -8.46
CA THR A 53 24.08 20.55 -8.46
C THR A 53 25.43 20.67 -7.74
N LYS A 54 26.25 21.67 -8.11
CA LYS A 54 27.58 21.89 -7.50
C LYS A 54 27.59 21.87 -5.96
N PRO A 55 26.65 22.51 -5.22
CA PRO A 55 26.60 22.40 -3.78
C PRO A 55 26.35 20.99 -3.26
N ARG A 56 25.45 20.23 -3.91
CA ARG A 56 25.11 18.84 -3.52
C ARG A 56 26.25 17.88 -3.80
N ARG A 57 27.04 18.10 -4.85
CA ARG A 57 28.24 17.25 -5.18
C ARG A 57 29.27 17.26 -4.07
N LYS A 58 29.40 18.37 -3.32
CA LYS A 58 30.36 18.45 -2.20
C LYS A 58 29.95 17.60 -1.00
N ARG A 59 28.66 17.34 -0.85
CA ARG A 59 28.08 16.58 0.27
C ARG A 59 26.92 15.70 -0.23
N PRO A 60 27.19 14.67 -1.08
CA PRO A 60 26.15 13.92 -1.77
C PRO A 60 25.25 13.10 -0.84
N PHE A 61 25.75 12.72 0.33
CA PHE A 61 25.00 11.94 1.32
C PHE A 61 24.41 12.78 2.46
N GLU A 62 24.55 14.11 2.40
CA GLU A 62 23.99 14.98 3.43
C GLU A 62 22.45 14.99 3.32
N THR A 63 21.78 14.58 4.40
CA THR A 63 20.35 14.69 4.58
C THR A 63 20.02 15.92 5.40
N LYS A 64 19.13 16.77 4.90
CA LYS A 64 18.68 17.94 5.65
C LYS A 64 17.65 17.51 6.69
N LEU A 65 17.84 17.98 7.92
CA LEU A 65 16.80 17.85 8.94
C LEU A 65 15.54 18.60 8.48
N LYS A 66 14.45 17.86 8.28
CA LYS A 66 13.17 18.43 7.86
C LYS A 66 12.37 18.88 9.07
N ARG A 67 11.70 20.02 8.93
CA ARG A 67 10.70 20.43 9.92
C ARG A 67 9.54 19.43 9.88
N LYS A 68 9.30 18.76 11.00
CA LYS A 68 8.20 17.83 11.13
C LYS A 68 6.91 18.61 11.46
N LEU A 69 5.86 18.34 10.70
CA LEU A 69 4.50 18.78 11.04
C LEU A 69 3.89 17.79 12.02
N SER A 70 2.89 18.21 12.78
CA SER A 70 2.19 17.31 13.68
C SER A 70 0.68 17.47 13.53
N VAL A 71 -0.05 16.36 13.54
CA VAL A 71 -1.52 16.38 13.68
C VAL A 71 -1.84 16.61 15.16
N PRO A 72 -2.35 17.79 15.53
CA PRO A 72 -2.42 18.23 16.94
C PRO A 72 -3.47 17.48 17.74
N PHE A 73 -4.58 17.05 17.11
CA PHE A 73 -5.69 16.35 17.78
C PHE A 73 -6.33 15.34 16.83
N SER A 74 -7.10 14.41 17.39
CA SER A 74 -7.90 13.47 16.60
C SER A 74 -9.20 14.14 16.16
N PRO A 75 -9.44 14.34 14.86
CA PRO A 75 -10.70 14.90 14.38
C PRO A 75 -11.88 13.96 14.71
N PRO A 76 -13.11 14.47 14.80
CA PRO A 76 -14.29 13.62 14.91
C PRO A 76 -14.40 12.63 13.76
N ALA A 77 -14.94 11.43 14.02
CA ALA A 77 -15.00 10.34 13.04
C ALA A 77 -15.74 10.72 11.74
N PHE A 78 -16.67 11.66 11.79
CA PHE A 78 -17.39 12.13 10.62
C PHE A 78 -16.51 12.94 9.63
N CYS A 79 -15.35 13.43 10.06
CA CYS A 79 -14.40 14.10 9.18
C CYS A 79 -13.73 13.12 8.18
N MET A 80 -13.70 11.83 8.53
CA MET A 80 -13.18 10.75 7.68
C MET A 80 -14.34 10.08 6.92
N ASN A 81 -14.84 10.74 5.89
CA ASN A 81 -15.90 10.22 5.04
C ASN A 81 -15.47 10.23 3.56
N GLY A 82 -16.25 9.55 2.71
CA GLY A 82 -15.93 9.44 1.29
C GLY A 82 -15.87 10.78 0.55
N LEU A 83 -16.53 11.83 1.03
CA LEU A 83 -16.49 13.16 0.40
C LEU A 83 -15.15 13.86 0.68
N THR A 84 -14.73 13.88 1.95
CA THR A 84 -13.44 14.51 2.33
C THR A 84 -12.25 13.80 1.71
N VAL A 85 -12.28 12.46 1.66
CA VAL A 85 -11.24 11.68 0.98
C VAL A 85 -11.22 11.95 -0.52
N ARG A 86 -12.38 12.04 -1.20
CA ARG A 86 -12.45 12.41 -2.63
C ARG A 86 -11.92 13.79 -2.90
N ALA A 87 -12.26 14.77 -2.06
CA ALA A 87 -11.76 16.14 -2.20
C ALA A 87 -10.23 16.17 -2.07
N PHE A 88 -9.69 15.49 -1.04
CA PHE A 88 -8.25 15.34 -0.87
C PHE A 88 -7.60 14.65 -2.06
N ASN A 89 -8.12 13.50 -2.50
CA ASN A 89 -7.56 12.73 -3.60
C ASN A 89 -7.56 13.55 -4.90
N SER A 90 -8.63 14.32 -5.16
CA SER A 90 -8.70 15.18 -6.34
C SER A 90 -7.66 16.30 -6.30
N LEU A 91 -7.47 16.93 -5.13
CA LEU A 91 -6.47 17.98 -4.95
C LEU A 91 -5.04 17.39 -5.04
N TYR A 92 -4.81 16.23 -4.44
CA TYR A 92 -3.51 15.57 -4.49
C TYR A 92 -3.13 15.15 -5.90
N TYR A 93 -4.06 14.53 -6.63
CA TYR A 93 -3.87 14.17 -8.04
C TYR A 93 -3.62 15.40 -8.92
N TRP A 94 -4.44 16.46 -8.78
CA TRP A 94 -4.26 17.70 -9.53
C TRP A 94 -2.90 18.33 -9.25
N ASN A 95 -2.49 18.42 -7.98
CA ASN A 95 -1.17 18.96 -7.62
C ASN A 95 -0.04 18.11 -8.20
N GLY A 96 -0.15 16.78 -8.11
CA GLY A 96 0.81 15.85 -8.69
C GLY A 96 0.93 15.97 -10.21
N THR A 97 -0.20 16.16 -10.89
CA THR A 97 -0.23 16.36 -12.35
C THR A 97 0.50 17.66 -12.76
N ARG A 98 0.34 18.74 -11.98
CA ARG A 98 1.04 20.01 -12.24
C ARG A 98 2.53 19.95 -11.98
N ASN A 99 2.95 19.08 -11.08
CA ASN A 99 4.35 18.87 -10.71
C ASN A 99 4.93 17.59 -11.33
N ALA A 100 4.34 17.11 -12.42
CA ALA A 100 4.82 15.94 -13.15
C ALA A 100 6.22 16.16 -13.72
N GLY A 101 6.96 15.06 -13.93
CA GLY A 101 8.30 15.11 -14.52
C GLY A 101 9.39 14.64 -13.56
N ILE A 102 10.65 14.98 -13.87
CA ILE A 102 11.83 14.56 -13.15
C ILE A 102 12.13 15.58 -12.03
N SER A 103 12.37 15.07 -10.83
CA SER A 103 12.76 15.88 -9.67
C SER A 103 13.80 15.15 -8.82
N PHE A 104 14.67 15.91 -8.16
CA PHE A 104 15.61 15.37 -7.18
C PHE A 104 15.00 15.43 -5.80
N VAL A 105 14.86 14.28 -5.18
CA VAL A 105 14.32 14.13 -3.82
C VAL A 105 15.36 13.47 -2.92
N ASP A 106 15.30 13.75 -1.63
CA ASP A 106 16.08 13.00 -0.66
C ASP A 106 15.47 11.61 -0.48
N TRP A 107 16.32 10.58 -0.24
CA TRP A 107 15.87 9.22 0.01
C TRP A 107 14.80 9.15 1.12
N ASP A 108 14.96 9.92 2.17
CA ASP A 108 14.03 10.05 3.27
C ASP A 108 12.61 10.51 2.82
N SER A 109 12.51 11.48 1.91
CA SER A 109 11.23 11.90 1.33
C SER A 109 10.61 10.88 0.39
N TYR A 110 11.43 10.11 -0.31
CA TYR A 110 10.96 9.12 -1.26
C TYR A 110 10.44 7.86 -0.56
N PHE A 111 11.21 7.32 0.38
CA PHE A 111 10.87 6.07 1.07
C PHE A 111 9.95 6.26 2.28
N TYR A 112 10.05 7.41 2.96
CA TYR A 112 9.36 7.68 4.23
C TYR A 112 8.57 9.00 4.20
N PRO A 113 7.66 9.20 3.22
CA PRO A 113 6.96 10.49 3.08
C PRO A 113 6.11 10.86 4.30
N LEU A 114 5.63 9.88 5.06
CA LEU A 114 4.82 10.10 6.26
C LEU A 114 5.63 10.46 7.51
N ASP A 115 6.92 10.16 7.55
CA ASP A 115 7.78 10.48 8.70
C ASP A 115 7.96 11.98 8.89
N ALA A 116 7.62 12.79 7.89
CA ALA A 116 7.53 14.24 7.99
C ALA A 116 6.31 14.72 8.80
N ILE A 117 5.33 13.84 9.07
CA ILE A 117 4.08 14.18 9.76
C ILE A 117 3.96 13.36 11.04
N LEU A 118 4.28 13.97 12.17
CA LEU A 118 4.12 13.33 13.47
C LEU A 118 2.64 13.13 13.80
N ASN A 119 2.32 12.02 14.46
CA ASN A 119 0.97 11.68 14.88
C ASN A 119 -0.06 11.61 13.71
N TRP A 120 0.40 11.32 12.48
CA TRP A 120 -0.45 11.25 11.30
C TRP A 120 -1.63 10.28 11.49
N ASN A 121 -1.46 9.22 12.27
CA ASN A 121 -2.50 8.25 12.61
C ASN A 121 -3.72 8.86 13.29
N ARG A 122 -3.59 10.03 13.94
CA ARG A 122 -4.71 10.75 14.57
C ARG A 122 -5.81 11.16 13.60
N ILE A 123 -5.49 11.28 12.29
CA ILE A 123 -6.50 11.61 11.27
C ILE A 123 -7.65 10.58 11.21
N TYR A 124 -7.40 9.33 11.65
CA TYR A 124 -8.42 8.28 11.71
C TYR A 124 -9.32 8.35 12.95
N GLY A 125 -9.11 9.34 13.82
CA GLY A 125 -9.88 9.53 15.04
C GLY A 125 -9.48 8.57 16.16
N ARG A 126 -10.31 8.52 17.21
CA ARG A 126 -10.03 7.70 18.42
C ARG A 126 -10.13 6.19 18.19
N GLY A 127 -10.91 5.77 17.20
CA GLY A 127 -11.06 4.35 16.85
C GLY A 127 -9.80 3.74 16.20
N GLY A 128 -8.88 4.58 15.77
CA GLY A 128 -7.69 4.15 15.06
C GLY A 128 -7.98 3.66 13.64
N PHE A 129 -7.02 2.95 13.06
CA PHE A 129 -7.13 2.40 11.71
C PHE A 129 -6.61 0.97 11.64
N ALA A 130 -7.07 0.24 10.64
CA ALA A 130 -6.54 -1.04 10.23
C ALA A 130 -6.01 -0.93 8.80
N GLN A 131 -4.90 -1.61 8.54
CA GLN A 131 -4.32 -1.67 7.20
C GLN A 131 -4.83 -2.93 6.50
N PHE A 132 -5.13 -2.79 5.21
CA PHE A 132 -5.37 -3.89 4.29
C PHE A 132 -4.25 -3.89 3.27
N GLN A 133 -3.56 -5.01 3.11
CA GLN A 133 -2.57 -5.15 2.05
C GLN A 133 -2.61 -6.55 1.48
N CYS A 134 -2.89 -6.65 0.18
CA CYS A 134 -2.85 -7.87 -0.58
C CYS A 134 -1.86 -7.77 -1.75
N VAL A 135 -1.49 -8.91 -2.31
CA VAL A 135 -0.81 -9.03 -3.60
C VAL A 135 -1.60 -10.00 -4.47
N LEU A 136 -1.80 -9.64 -5.73
CA LEU A 136 -2.42 -10.49 -6.74
C LEU A 136 -1.36 -10.96 -7.75
N PRO A 137 -1.41 -12.23 -8.19
CA PRO A 137 -0.48 -12.73 -9.20
C PRO A 137 -0.63 -11.94 -10.50
N LEU A 138 0.45 -11.79 -11.25
CA LEU A 138 0.52 -10.90 -12.42
C LEU A 138 -0.62 -11.13 -13.42
N ALA A 139 -0.93 -12.38 -13.73
CA ALA A 139 -1.98 -12.74 -14.68
C ALA A 139 -3.39 -12.30 -14.22
N ALA A 140 -3.66 -12.27 -12.92
CA ALA A 140 -4.96 -11.88 -12.36
C ALA A 140 -4.99 -10.42 -11.87
N SER A 141 -3.84 -9.74 -11.82
CA SER A 141 -3.72 -8.43 -11.19
C SER A 141 -4.62 -7.37 -11.80
N ARG A 142 -4.70 -7.28 -13.12
CA ARG A 142 -5.50 -6.25 -13.79
C ARG A 142 -7.00 -6.39 -13.48
N ALA A 143 -7.53 -7.60 -13.57
CA ALA A 143 -8.93 -7.88 -13.27
C ALA A 143 -9.23 -7.72 -11.77
N GLY A 144 -8.42 -8.34 -10.92
CA GLY A 144 -8.63 -8.29 -9.48
C GLY A 144 -8.46 -6.90 -8.88
N MET A 145 -7.50 -6.09 -9.36
CA MET A 145 -7.36 -4.70 -8.91
C MET A 145 -8.57 -3.84 -9.31
N LYS A 146 -9.16 -4.06 -10.50
CA LYS A 146 -10.40 -3.40 -10.91
C LYS A 146 -11.55 -3.74 -9.95
N GLU A 147 -11.70 -4.99 -9.60
CA GLU A 147 -12.75 -5.47 -8.70
C GLU A 147 -12.55 -4.92 -7.27
N LEU A 148 -11.33 -4.97 -6.72
CA LEU A 148 -11.00 -4.37 -5.42
C LEU A 148 -11.34 -2.87 -5.39
N LEU A 149 -10.91 -2.10 -6.40
CA LEU A 149 -11.20 -0.67 -6.47
C LEU A 149 -12.69 -0.37 -6.64
N ALA A 150 -13.42 -1.21 -7.38
CA ALA A 150 -14.87 -1.09 -7.53
C ALA A 150 -15.59 -1.28 -6.18
N ALA A 151 -15.24 -2.31 -5.41
CA ALA A 151 -15.80 -2.56 -4.08
C ALA A 151 -15.51 -1.41 -3.11
N ILE A 152 -14.27 -0.93 -3.06
CA ILE A 152 -13.85 0.21 -2.21
C ILE A 152 -14.62 1.47 -2.59
N SER A 153 -14.72 1.78 -3.87
CA SER A 153 -15.41 2.97 -4.37
C SER A 153 -16.93 2.89 -4.18
N ALA A 154 -17.54 1.71 -4.31
CA ALA A 154 -18.95 1.46 -4.02
C ALA A 154 -19.24 1.64 -2.52
N ALA A 155 -18.39 1.09 -1.66
CA ALA A 155 -18.47 1.29 -0.23
C ALA A 155 -18.24 2.75 0.21
N GLY A 156 -17.64 3.61 -0.64
CA GLY A 156 -17.26 4.98 -0.29
C GLY A 156 -16.27 5.06 0.87
N ALA A 157 -15.53 3.98 1.11
CA ALA A 157 -14.53 3.86 2.17
C ALA A 157 -13.14 4.09 1.57
N GLY A 158 -12.81 5.35 1.32
CA GLY A 158 -11.51 5.70 0.74
C GLY A 158 -10.39 5.73 1.75
N SER A 159 -9.18 5.58 1.24
CA SER A 159 -7.94 5.82 1.95
C SER A 159 -7.22 7.04 1.36
N PHE A 160 -6.65 7.89 2.21
CA PHE A 160 -5.73 8.95 1.78
C PHE A 160 -4.41 8.36 1.28
N LEU A 161 -4.05 7.20 1.82
CA LEU A 161 -2.80 6.49 1.57
C LEU A 161 -3.11 5.15 0.88
N ALA A 162 -3.53 5.23 -0.37
CA ALA A 162 -3.67 4.07 -1.21
C ALA A 162 -2.40 3.94 -2.07
N VAL A 163 -1.71 2.82 -1.96
CA VAL A 163 -0.43 2.59 -2.62
C VAL A 163 -0.50 1.33 -3.46
N LEU A 164 -0.13 1.46 -4.73
CA LEU A 164 0.03 0.35 -5.66
C LEU A 164 1.51 0.18 -5.99
N LYS A 165 2.01 -1.08 -5.99
CA LYS A 165 3.39 -1.40 -6.38
C LYS A 165 3.42 -2.64 -7.27
N ARG A 166 4.31 -2.65 -8.25
CA ARG A 166 4.70 -3.85 -8.98
C ARG A 166 5.74 -4.60 -8.16
N MET A 167 5.54 -5.89 -7.97
CA MET A 167 6.47 -6.78 -7.28
C MET A 167 7.07 -7.78 -8.27
N GLY A 168 8.37 -8.00 -8.19
CA GLY A 168 9.08 -8.99 -8.97
C GLY A 168 8.90 -10.42 -8.44
N PRO A 169 9.51 -11.41 -9.12
CA PRO A 169 9.50 -12.79 -8.67
C PRO A 169 10.20 -12.93 -7.31
N ASP A 170 9.59 -13.70 -6.40
CA ASP A 170 10.17 -14.06 -5.12
C ASP A 170 9.98 -15.55 -4.85
N GLN A 171 11.03 -16.22 -4.44
CA GLN A 171 11.07 -17.66 -4.18
C GLN A 171 11.32 -17.99 -2.69
N SER A 172 10.93 -17.12 -1.78
CA SER A 172 11.08 -17.39 -0.36
C SER A 172 10.16 -18.54 0.12
N ARG A 173 10.54 -19.20 1.20
CA ARG A 173 9.77 -20.32 1.77
C ARG A 173 8.41 -19.89 2.29
N PHE A 174 8.34 -18.75 2.95
CA PHE A 174 7.11 -18.18 3.49
C PHE A 174 7.27 -16.67 3.66
N SER A 175 6.84 -15.91 2.65
CA SER A 175 6.86 -14.46 2.66
C SER A 175 5.70 -13.90 1.85
N PHE A 176 5.41 -12.62 2.04
CA PHE A 176 4.33 -11.93 1.34
C PHE A 176 4.57 -11.76 -0.15
N PRO A 177 5.77 -11.33 -0.64
CA PRO A 177 5.96 -11.02 -2.04
C PRO A 177 5.64 -12.19 -2.98
N MET A 178 5.02 -11.86 -4.10
CA MET A 178 4.90 -12.69 -5.30
C MET A 178 4.93 -11.80 -6.52
N GLU A 179 5.30 -12.34 -7.67
CA GLU A 179 5.27 -11.57 -8.91
C GLU A 179 3.83 -11.12 -9.24
N GLY A 180 3.63 -9.78 -9.30
CA GLY A 180 2.31 -9.21 -9.50
C GLY A 180 2.18 -7.81 -8.91
N TYR A 181 0.96 -7.43 -8.57
CA TYR A 181 0.66 -6.11 -8.02
C TYR A 181 0.15 -6.19 -6.59
N THR A 182 0.69 -5.35 -5.71
CA THR A 182 0.24 -5.20 -4.32
C THR A 182 -0.49 -3.87 -4.14
N LEU A 183 -1.64 -3.93 -3.47
CA LEU A 183 -2.44 -2.79 -3.07
C LEU A 183 -2.45 -2.68 -1.55
N ALA A 184 -2.05 -1.52 -1.03
CA ALA A 184 -2.07 -1.21 0.40
C ALA A 184 -3.01 -0.04 0.68
N LEU A 185 -3.85 -0.17 1.70
CA LEU A 185 -4.90 0.77 2.08
C LEU A 185 -5.01 0.87 3.59
N ASP A 186 -5.35 2.05 4.08
CA ASP A 186 -5.64 2.30 5.50
C ASP A 186 -7.11 2.66 5.67
N PHE A 187 -7.83 1.94 6.53
CA PHE A 187 -9.25 2.17 6.82
C PHE A 187 -9.47 2.52 8.28
N PRO A 188 -10.31 3.51 8.62
CA PRO A 188 -10.73 3.72 10.00
C PRO A 188 -11.45 2.47 10.54
N VAL A 189 -11.18 2.08 11.77
CA VAL A 189 -11.80 0.88 12.36
C VAL A 189 -13.25 1.18 12.74
N ASN A 190 -14.18 0.56 12.04
CA ASN A 190 -15.61 0.56 12.34
C ASN A 190 -16.31 -0.64 11.66
N PRO A 191 -17.57 -0.99 12.03
CA PRO A 191 -18.25 -2.16 11.48
C PRO A 191 -18.42 -2.16 9.96
N ARG A 192 -18.52 -0.98 9.31
CA ARG A 192 -18.66 -0.86 7.86
C ARG A 192 -17.36 -1.21 7.15
N THR A 193 -16.24 -0.66 7.62
CA THR A 193 -14.93 -0.90 6.99
C THR A 193 -14.43 -2.30 7.27
N LEU A 194 -14.74 -2.88 8.43
CA LEU A 194 -14.43 -4.29 8.70
C LEU A 194 -15.15 -5.23 7.73
N ARG A 195 -16.45 -5.02 7.49
CA ARG A 195 -17.20 -5.80 6.48
C ARG A 195 -16.64 -5.62 5.07
N LEU A 196 -16.26 -4.38 4.70
CA LEU A 196 -15.59 -4.16 3.43
C LEU A 196 -14.28 -4.96 3.34
N MET A 197 -13.47 -4.97 4.40
CA MET A 197 -12.22 -5.74 4.38
C MET A 197 -12.48 -7.25 4.23
N ASP A 198 -13.60 -7.79 4.75
CA ASP A 198 -14.00 -9.18 4.52
C ASP A 198 -14.37 -9.43 3.04
N GLU A 199 -15.03 -8.47 2.39
CA GLU A 199 -15.31 -8.51 0.96
C GLU A 199 -14.02 -8.45 0.14
N LEU A 200 -13.09 -7.57 0.50
CA LEU A 200 -11.78 -7.47 -0.15
C LEU A 200 -10.94 -8.74 0.01
N ASP A 201 -11.08 -9.45 1.14
CA ASP A 201 -10.46 -10.77 1.33
C ASP A 201 -11.03 -11.78 0.33
N ALA A 202 -12.35 -11.83 0.19
CA ALA A 202 -13.00 -12.75 -0.76
C ALA A 202 -12.56 -12.49 -2.21
N ILE A 203 -12.50 -11.23 -2.62
CA ILE A 203 -11.99 -10.83 -3.95
C ILE A 203 -10.53 -11.25 -4.10
N THR A 204 -9.69 -11.00 -3.10
CA THR A 204 -8.26 -11.37 -3.14
C THR A 204 -8.09 -12.88 -3.31
N LEU A 205 -8.86 -13.68 -2.58
CA LEU A 205 -8.85 -15.14 -2.71
C LEU A 205 -9.31 -15.62 -4.09
N ALA A 206 -10.39 -15.03 -4.63
CA ALA A 206 -10.92 -15.37 -5.94
C ALA A 206 -9.89 -15.15 -7.07
N HIS A 207 -8.99 -14.19 -6.89
CA HIS A 207 -7.91 -13.90 -7.84
C HIS A 207 -6.56 -14.56 -7.48
N GLY A 208 -6.54 -15.53 -6.56
CA GLY A 208 -5.33 -16.27 -6.18
C GLY A 208 -4.29 -15.42 -5.44
N GLY A 209 -4.73 -14.36 -4.81
CA GLY A 209 -3.87 -13.45 -4.07
C GLY A 209 -3.57 -13.91 -2.64
N ARG A 210 -2.66 -13.20 -1.99
CA ARG A 210 -2.29 -13.40 -0.58
C ARG A 210 -2.16 -12.09 0.17
N PHE A 211 -2.06 -12.17 1.50
CA PHE A 211 -2.10 -11.03 2.40
C PHE A 211 -0.75 -10.79 3.09
N TYR A 212 -0.49 -9.52 3.40
CA TYR A 212 0.71 -9.13 4.14
C TYR A 212 0.47 -9.24 5.65
N LEU A 213 0.98 -10.31 6.26
CA LEU A 213 0.76 -10.59 7.68
C LEU A 213 1.23 -9.45 8.61
N ALA A 214 2.29 -8.73 8.26
CA ALA A 214 2.76 -7.59 9.05
C ALA A 214 1.77 -6.39 9.07
N LYS A 215 0.75 -6.40 8.21
CA LYS A 215 -0.32 -5.39 8.14
C LYS A 215 -1.67 -5.93 8.60
N ASP A 216 -1.76 -7.24 8.85
CA ASP A 216 -3.00 -7.87 9.19
C ASP A 216 -3.30 -7.79 10.69
N ALA A 217 -4.51 -7.34 11.01
CA ALA A 217 -5.01 -7.26 12.38
C ALA A 217 -6.30 -8.09 12.62
N ARG A 218 -6.90 -8.71 11.57
CA ARG A 218 -8.25 -9.28 11.67
C ARG A 218 -8.50 -10.59 10.91
N MET A 219 -7.68 -10.91 9.91
CA MET A 219 -7.88 -12.07 9.03
C MET A 219 -8.06 -13.37 9.82
N SER A 220 -8.93 -14.25 9.34
CA SER A 220 -9.14 -15.57 9.94
C SER A 220 -8.04 -16.57 9.57
N ALA A 221 -7.87 -17.60 10.39
CA ALA A 221 -6.96 -18.71 10.08
C ALA A 221 -7.36 -19.45 8.80
N GLU A 222 -8.66 -19.52 8.50
CA GLU A 222 -9.19 -20.12 7.27
C GLU A 222 -8.80 -19.29 6.03
N THR A 223 -8.98 -17.97 6.09
CA THR A 223 -8.57 -17.04 5.02
C THR A 223 -7.07 -17.17 4.72
N LEU A 224 -6.23 -17.24 5.77
CA LEU A 224 -4.80 -17.43 5.58
C LEU A 224 -4.48 -18.73 4.84
N ARG A 225 -5.07 -19.86 5.26
CA ARG A 225 -4.82 -21.16 4.61
C ARG A 225 -5.29 -21.21 3.16
N LYS A 226 -6.41 -20.55 2.85
CA LYS A 226 -6.90 -20.44 1.47
C LYS A 226 -5.99 -19.56 0.60
N SER A 227 -5.38 -18.52 1.19
CA SER A 227 -4.56 -17.57 0.45
C SER A 227 -3.11 -18.02 0.23
N ASP A 228 -2.58 -18.90 1.08
CA ASP A 228 -1.17 -19.32 1.00
C ASP A 228 -1.00 -20.80 1.30
N PRO A 229 -0.81 -21.63 0.27
CA PRO A 229 -0.63 -23.10 0.45
C PRO A 229 0.66 -23.47 1.18
N ARG A 230 1.58 -22.52 1.41
CA ARG A 230 2.84 -22.74 2.13
C ARG A 230 2.67 -22.76 3.65
N VAL A 231 1.47 -22.40 4.16
CA VAL A 231 1.19 -22.35 5.62
C VAL A 231 1.50 -23.66 6.30
N ASP A 232 1.12 -24.80 5.72
CA ASP A 232 1.36 -26.11 6.33
C ASP A 232 2.86 -26.44 6.43
N SER A 233 3.64 -26.09 5.42
CA SER A 233 5.10 -26.22 5.45
C SER A 233 5.73 -25.31 6.50
N PHE A 234 5.20 -24.09 6.65
CA PHE A 234 5.63 -23.16 7.69
C PHE A 234 5.33 -23.71 9.10
N LEU A 235 4.12 -24.23 9.31
CA LEU A 235 3.71 -24.85 10.58
C LEU A 235 4.61 -26.03 10.96
N LYS A 236 4.92 -26.89 10.00
CA LYS A 236 5.85 -28.00 10.23
C LYS A 236 7.23 -27.50 10.65
N MET A 237 7.78 -26.52 9.90
CA MET A 237 9.08 -25.94 10.24
C MET A 237 9.05 -25.30 11.64
N ARG A 238 7.99 -24.58 11.98
CA ARG A 238 7.82 -23.95 13.29
C ARG A 238 7.77 -24.99 14.40
N HIS A 239 6.96 -26.04 14.24
CA HIS A 239 6.88 -27.15 15.20
C HIS A 239 8.24 -27.83 15.43
N ASP A 240 9.00 -28.07 14.37
CA ASP A 240 10.32 -28.69 14.45
C ASP A 240 11.35 -27.81 15.19
N LYS A 241 11.24 -26.50 15.12
CA LYS A 241 12.16 -25.52 15.72
C LYS A 241 11.73 -25.01 17.09
N ASP A 242 10.43 -24.93 17.34
CA ASP A 242 9.84 -24.42 18.59
C ASP A 242 8.78 -25.40 19.12
N ARG A 243 9.24 -26.61 19.51
CA ARG A 243 8.37 -27.68 20.00
C ARG A 243 7.57 -27.34 21.26
N HIS A 244 8.02 -26.34 22.01
CA HIS A 244 7.39 -25.92 23.25
C HIS A 244 6.48 -24.70 23.07
N GLY A 245 6.35 -24.17 21.83
CA GLY A 245 5.52 -22.99 21.56
C GLY A 245 5.98 -21.72 22.27
N THR A 246 7.31 -21.58 22.47
CA THR A 246 7.92 -20.46 23.19
C THR A 246 7.67 -19.13 22.50
N PHE A 247 7.68 -19.14 21.17
CA PHE A 247 7.45 -17.93 20.36
C PHE A 247 6.00 -17.85 19.92
N ALA A 248 5.18 -17.15 20.70
CA ALA A 248 3.76 -16.91 20.41
C ALA A 248 3.47 -15.41 20.37
N SER A 249 2.44 -15.03 19.63
CA SER A 249 1.88 -13.68 19.55
C SER A 249 0.38 -13.75 19.35
N ALA A 250 -0.34 -12.69 19.71
CA ALA A 250 -1.78 -12.63 19.47
C ALA A 250 -2.15 -12.91 18.00
N GLN A 251 -1.31 -12.50 17.04
CA GLN A 251 -1.51 -12.83 15.63
C GLN A 251 -1.32 -14.31 15.36
N SER A 252 -0.26 -14.95 15.86
CA SER A 252 -0.03 -16.37 15.63
C SER A 252 -1.11 -17.24 16.27
N GLU A 253 -1.62 -16.86 17.44
CA GLU A 253 -2.74 -17.54 18.11
C GLU A 253 -4.04 -17.40 17.27
N ARG A 254 -4.38 -16.20 16.83
CA ARG A 254 -5.56 -15.94 15.98
C ARG A 254 -5.50 -16.71 14.67
N LEU A 255 -4.33 -16.75 14.03
CA LEU A 255 -4.12 -17.42 12.74
C LEU A 255 -3.82 -18.92 12.87
N LYS A 256 -3.68 -19.42 14.10
CA LYS A 256 -3.31 -20.82 14.41
C LYS A 256 -2.00 -21.22 13.71
N LEU A 257 -1.02 -20.33 13.82
CA LEU A 257 0.34 -20.52 13.32
C LEU A 257 1.26 -21.10 14.38
#